data_6b017d8a6ba8be17047759a6d115ed1e
#
_entry.id   6b017d8a6ba8be17047759a6d115ed1e
#
_cell.length_a   1.000
_cell.length_b   1.000
_cell.length_c   1.000
_cell.angle_alpha   90.00
_cell.angle_beta   90.00
_cell.angle_gamma   90.00
#
_symmetry.space_group_name_H-M   'P 1'
#
loop_
_entity.id
_entity.type
_entity.pdbx_description
1 polymer ?
#
loop_
_entity_poly.entity_id
_entity_poly.type
_entity_poly.pdbx_seq_one_letter_code
_entity_poly.pdbx_strand_id
1 'polypeptide(L)'
;MSVLVISCNSEWDEEQYEQYISFKAPVGDKGVTDIYVRYKQGGEATYRLPMIVSGSLPNGKDRTVHIAVDTDTLDILNAARFGREDLYYVALESNRYAFPSTVDIPAGTFSTLLDITFNLDNIDLFKKWVLPLSIADDPSYNYEGHPRKNYAKALLRVLPFNDYSGTYSTTAMQVYIKNRDGSI
;
A
#
# COMPACT_ATOMS: atom_id res chain seq x y z
N MET A 1 -53.57 32.92 -4.96
CA MET A 1 -52.28 33.18 -5.62
C MET A 1 -51.24 32.38 -4.83
N SER A 2 -50.94 31.11 -5.29
CA SER A 2 -49.97 30.23 -4.61
C SER A 2 -48.58 30.51 -5.16
N VAL A 3 -47.69 30.99 -4.33
CA VAL A 3 -46.27 31.16 -4.65
C VAL A 3 -45.62 29.81 -4.35
N LEU A 4 -45.30 29.04 -5.40
CA LEU A 4 -44.41 27.90 -5.32
C LEU A 4 -42.96 28.42 -5.18
N VAL A 5 -42.42 28.37 -3.98
CA VAL A 5 -41.01 28.57 -3.78
C VAL A 5 -40.31 27.26 -4.17
N ILE A 6 -39.75 27.22 -5.37
CA ILE A 6 -38.86 26.16 -5.81
C ILE A 6 -37.48 26.51 -5.20
N SER A 7 -37.19 25.97 -4.03
CA SER A 7 -35.84 25.95 -3.49
C SER A 7 -35.12 24.77 -4.15
N CYS A 8 -34.57 24.99 -5.33
CA CYS A 8 -33.52 24.11 -5.83
C CYS A 8 -32.24 24.47 -5.11
N ASN A 9 -31.85 23.66 -4.15
CA ASN A 9 -30.51 23.74 -3.55
C ASN A 9 -29.53 23.17 -4.58
N SER A 10 -28.85 24.06 -5.30
CA SER A 10 -27.76 23.70 -6.23
C SER A 10 -26.50 23.22 -5.50
N GLU A 11 -26.52 23.20 -4.18
CA GLU A 11 -25.40 22.76 -3.34
C GLU A 11 -24.98 21.29 -3.61
N TRP A 12 -25.87 20.47 -4.16
CA TRP A 12 -25.57 19.07 -4.50
C TRP A 12 -24.85 18.89 -5.85
N ASP A 13 -24.82 19.94 -6.67
CA ASP A 13 -24.21 19.92 -8.00
C ASP A 13 -22.78 20.47 -7.99
N GLU A 14 -22.33 21.01 -6.85
CA GLU A 14 -20.98 21.56 -6.66
C GLU A 14 -20.09 20.61 -5.87
N GLU A 15 -18.78 20.58 -6.21
CA GLU A 15 -17.79 19.83 -5.45
C GLU A 15 -17.64 20.41 -4.04
N GLN A 16 -18.09 19.66 -3.03
CA GLN A 16 -18.02 20.08 -1.63
C GLN A 16 -16.69 19.69 -0.96
N TYR A 17 -16.03 18.68 -1.51
CA TYR A 17 -14.74 18.17 -1.01
C TYR A 17 -13.80 18.01 -2.18
N GLU A 18 -12.61 18.57 -2.06
CA GLU A 18 -11.57 18.44 -3.08
C GLU A 18 -11.23 16.98 -3.40
N GLN A 19 -10.95 16.73 -4.67
CA GLN A 19 -10.64 15.41 -5.17
C GLN A 19 -9.15 15.11 -5.00
N TYR A 20 -8.85 14.23 -4.06
CA TYR A 20 -7.50 13.76 -3.78
C TYR A 20 -7.29 12.32 -4.22
N ILE A 21 -6.05 12.01 -4.60
CA ILE A 21 -5.62 10.64 -4.86
C ILE A 21 -5.07 10.02 -3.58
N SER A 22 -5.48 8.77 -3.33
CA SER A 22 -5.09 8.03 -2.12
C SER A 22 -4.80 6.58 -2.43
N PHE A 23 -3.86 5.98 -1.71
CA PHE A 23 -3.77 4.53 -1.58
C PHE A 23 -4.84 4.01 -0.62
N LYS A 24 -5.49 2.91 -0.98
CA LYS A 24 -6.33 2.16 -0.05
C LYS A 24 -5.48 1.15 0.71
N ALA A 25 -4.62 1.65 1.57
CA ALA A 25 -3.67 0.89 2.38
C ALA A 25 -3.90 1.22 3.87
N PRO A 26 -4.86 0.57 4.55
CA PRO A 26 -5.16 0.87 5.95
C PRO A 26 -3.94 0.59 6.82
N VAL A 27 -3.54 1.58 7.58
CA VAL A 27 -2.38 1.50 8.48
C VAL A 27 -2.77 0.73 9.74
N GLY A 28 -2.06 -0.34 10.03
CA GLY A 28 -2.21 -1.11 11.26
C GLY A 28 -1.52 -0.45 12.47
N ASP A 29 -1.67 -1.07 13.64
CA ASP A 29 -1.14 -0.59 14.93
C ASP A 29 0.37 -0.33 14.91
N LYS A 30 1.09 -0.97 13.99
CA LYS A 30 2.55 -0.85 13.86
C LYS A 30 3.00 0.24 12.88
N GLY A 31 2.07 1.03 12.35
CA GLY A 31 2.37 2.11 11.42
C GLY A 31 2.62 1.67 9.96
N VAL A 32 2.42 0.39 9.67
CA VAL A 32 2.55 -0.22 8.34
C VAL A 32 1.27 -0.94 7.94
N THR A 33 1.11 -1.21 6.66
CA THR A 33 0.03 -2.05 6.12
C THR A 33 0.57 -3.45 5.86
N ASP A 34 0.08 -4.44 6.57
CA ASP A 34 0.48 -5.83 6.33
C ASP A 34 -0.15 -6.34 5.04
N ILE A 35 0.67 -6.79 4.09
CA ILE A 35 0.24 -7.42 2.85
C ILE A 35 0.74 -8.86 2.78
N TYR A 36 -0.15 -9.75 2.43
CA TYR A 36 0.16 -11.18 2.30
C TYR A 36 0.45 -11.49 0.83
N VAL A 37 1.69 -11.87 0.55
CA VAL A 37 2.14 -12.17 -0.81
C VAL A 37 2.45 -13.66 -0.91
N ARG A 38 1.75 -14.36 -1.84
CA ARG A 38 1.95 -15.79 -2.00
C ARG A 38 3.37 -16.08 -2.50
N TYR A 39 4.12 -16.83 -1.71
CA TYR A 39 5.45 -17.29 -2.10
C TYR A 39 5.36 -18.34 -3.21
N LYS A 40 6.12 -18.13 -4.26
CA LYS A 40 6.34 -19.10 -5.35
C LYS A 40 7.84 -19.25 -5.55
N GLN A 41 8.35 -20.47 -5.41
CA GLN A 41 9.75 -20.75 -5.68
C GLN A 41 10.06 -20.55 -7.18
N GLY A 42 11.06 -19.74 -7.50
CA GLY A 42 11.44 -19.41 -8.88
C GLY A 42 10.38 -18.63 -9.64
N GLY A 43 9.42 -18.04 -8.94
CA GLY A 43 8.30 -17.33 -9.55
C GLY A 43 8.01 -15.98 -8.94
N GLU A 44 7.23 -15.20 -9.69
CA GLU A 44 6.76 -13.90 -9.26
C GLU A 44 5.34 -14.00 -8.68
N ALA A 45 5.05 -13.12 -7.74
CA ALA A 45 3.72 -12.97 -7.17
C ALA A 45 3.26 -11.51 -7.32
N THR A 46 2.05 -11.31 -7.79
CA THR A 46 1.48 -9.97 -7.96
C THR A 46 0.54 -9.62 -6.80
N TYR A 47 0.75 -8.45 -6.25
CA TYR A 47 -0.16 -7.81 -5.31
C TYR A 47 -0.79 -6.59 -5.98
N ARG A 48 -2.08 -6.39 -5.82
CA ARG A 48 -2.83 -5.28 -6.41
C ARG A 48 -3.20 -4.29 -5.33
N LEU A 49 -2.54 -3.14 -5.33
CA LEU A 49 -2.82 -2.07 -4.39
C LEU A 49 -3.90 -1.15 -4.95
N PRO A 50 -5.09 -1.06 -4.32
CA PRO A 50 -6.11 -0.15 -4.80
C PRO A 50 -5.73 1.30 -4.55
N MET A 51 -5.99 2.13 -5.54
CA MET A 51 -5.92 3.59 -5.49
C MET A 51 -7.30 4.17 -5.72
N ILE A 52 -7.63 5.24 -5.04
CA ILE A 52 -8.95 5.88 -5.10
C ILE A 52 -8.83 7.37 -5.33
N VAL A 53 -9.83 7.92 -6.02
CA VAL A 53 -10.12 9.35 -6.10
C VAL A 53 -11.20 9.64 -5.06
N SER A 54 -10.91 10.48 -4.08
CA SER A 54 -11.89 11.00 -3.12
C SER A 54 -12.56 12.26 -3.67
N GLY A 55 -13.66 12.66 -3.08
CA GLY A 55 -14.43 13.85 -3.46
C GLY A 55 -15.92 13.61 -3.28
N SER A 56 -16.74 14.64 -3.46
CA SER A 56 -18.19 14.57 -3.40
C SER A 56 -18.82 14.31 -4.77
N LEU A 57 -18.13 14.70 -5.83
CA LEU A 57 -18.58 14.47 -7.22
C LEU A 57 -17.77 13.34 -7.90
N PRO A 58 -18.31 12.78 -8.99
CA PRO A 58 -17.58 11.85 -9.83
C PRO A 58 -16.26 12.45 -10.36
N ASN A 59 -15.22 11.60 -10.51
CA ASN A 59 -13.99 12.00 -11.17
C ASN A 59 -14.29 12.50 -12.61
N GLY A 60 -14.18 13.81 -12.83
CA GLY A 60 -14.55 14.45 -14.10
C GLY A 60 -13.45 14.48 -15.15
N LYS A 61 -12.24 14.00 -14.85
CA LYS A 61 -11.07 14.08 -15.74
C LYS A 61 -10.19 12.85 -15.68
N ASP A 62 -9.47 12.58 -16.77
CA ASP A 62 -8.40 11.59 -16.77
C ASP A 62 -7.24 12.08 -15.91
N ARG A 63 -6.66 11.17 -15.14
CA ARG A 63 -5.52 11.46 -14.25
C ARG A 63 -4.44 10.43 -14.46
N THR A 64 -3.20 10.87 -14.68
CA THR A 64 -2.01 10.01 -14.70
C THR A 64 -1.25 10.22 -13.39
N VAL A 65 -1.36 9.26 -12.50
CA VAL A 65 -0.82 9.34 -11.14
C VAL A 65 0.59 8.77 -11.12
N HIS A 66 1.54 9.53 -10.58
CA HIS A 66 2.95 9.14 -10.46
C HIS A 66 3.21 8.50 -9.11
N ILE A 67 3.87 7.35 -9.14
CA ILE A 67 4.20 6.55 -7.94
C ILE A 67 5.71 6.52 -7.76
N ALA A 68 6.17 6.79 -6.55
CA ALA A 68 7.57 6.77 -6.19
C ALA A 68 7.83 5.89 -4.95
N VAL A 69 9.07 5.44 -4.80
CA VAL A 69 9.57 4.83 -3.56
C VAL A 69 9.96 5.94 -2.59
N ASP A 70 9.53 5.83 -1.33
CA ASP A 70 9.73 6.84 -0.28
C ASP A 70 10.37 6.21 0.97
N THR A 71 11.66 6.01 0.92
CA THR A 71 12.45 5.46 2.02
C THR A 71 12.50 6.38 3.23
N ASP A 72 12.46 7.70 3.03
CA ASP A 72 12.52 8.69 4.10
C ASP A 72 11.34 8.54 5.08
N THR A 73 10.15 8.25 4.55
CA THR A 73 8.98 7.99 5.41
C THR A 73 9.17 6.73 6.26
N LEU A 74 9.82 5.69 5.74
CA LEU A 74 10.13 4.49 6.50
C LEU A 74 11.16 4.77 7.59
N ASP A 75 12.19 5.54 7.29
CA ASP A 75 13.24 5.91 8.26
C ASP A 75 12.68 6.77 9.40
N ILE A 76 11.80 7.72 9.07
CA ILE A 76 11.07 8.52 10.08
C ILE A 76 10.22 7.61 10.98
N LEU A 77 9.51 6.63 10.41
CA LEU A 77 8.72 5.68 11.19
C LEU A 77 9.60 4.86 12.14
N ASN A 78 10.71 4.33 11.62
CA ASN A 78 11.65 3.52 12.40
C ASN A 78 12.20 4.32 13.59
N ALA A 79 12.71 5.52 13.33
CA ALA A 79 13.26 6.40 14.37
C ALA A 79 12.21 6.80 15.43
N ALA A 80 10.98 7.05 15.02
CA ALA A 80 9.92 7.46 15.93
C ALA A 80 9.38 6.29 16.79
N ARG A 81 9.46 5.06 16.29
CA ARG A 81 8.77 3.91 16.89
C ARG A 81 9.67 2.96 17.65
N PHE A 82 10.92 2.80 17.23
CA PHE A 82 11.81 1.81 17.77
C PHE A 82 13.02 2.47 18.42
N GLY A 83 13.32 2.07 19.66
CA GLY A 83 14.50 2.55 20.38
C GLY A 83 15.81 1.82 20.00
N ARG A 84 15.71 0.79 19.13
CA ARG A 84 16.85 -0.06 18.75
C ARG A 84 16.75 -0.41 17.27
N GLU A 85 17.87 -0.33 16.57
CA GLU A 85 17.93 -0.57 15.10
C GLU A 85 17.65 -2.03 14.70
N ASP A 86 17.94 -2.99 15.57
CA ASP A 86 17.62 -4.41 15.31
C ASP A 86 16.11 -4.71 15.24
N LEU A 87 15.28 -3.76 15.70
CA LEU A 87 13.83 -3.84 15.62
C LEU A 87 13.25 -3.14 14.37
N TYR A 88 14.05 -2.42 13.61
CA TYR A 88 13.62 -1.62 12.49
C TYR A 88 12.99 -2.46 11.38
N TYR A 89 12.11 -1.83 10.65
CA TYR A 89 11.70 -2.28 9.32
C TYR A 89 12.83 -2.03 8.33
N VAL A 90 12.97 -2.92 7.38
CA VAL A 90 13.99 -2.84 6.33
C VAL A 90 13.32 -2.58 4.99
N ALA A 91 13.78 -1.56 4.26
CA ALA A 91 13.28 -1.30 2.93
C ALA A 91 13.53 -2.52 2.02
N LEU A 92 12.48 -2.94 1.28
CA LEU A 92 12.61 -4.04 0.33
C LEU A 92 13.57 -3.65 -0.79
N GLU A 93 14.50 -4.54 -1.12
CA GLU A 93 15.52 -4.32 -2.14
C GLU A 93 14.88 -4.11 -3.53
N SER A 94 15.42 -3.18 -4.33
CA SER A 94 14.84 -2.77 -5.60
C SER A 94 14.76 -3.88 -6.66
N ASN A 95 15.58 -4.92 -6.54
CA ASN A 95 15.55 -6.10 -7.41
C ASN A 95 14.44 -7.10 -7.04
N ARG A 96 13.70 -6.85 -5.97
CA ARG A 96 12.66 -7.76 -5.44
C ARG A 96 11.24 -7.31 -5.74
N TYR A 97 11.06 -6.18 -6.39
CA TYR A 97 9.75 -5.70 -6.80
C TYR A 97 9.83 -4.95 -8.12
N ALA A 98 8.68 -4.91 -8.80
CA ALA A 98 8.46 -4.04 -9.95
C ALA A 98 7.04 -3.52 -9.93
N PHE A 99 6.86 -2.25 -10.28
CA PHE A 99 5.56 -1.61 -10.49
C PHE A 99 5.68 -0.50 -11.54
N PRO A 100 4.59 -0.12 -12.22
CA PRO A 100 4.61 0.99 -13.17
C PRO A 100 4.80 2.31 -12.42
N SER A 101 5.67 3.18 -12.93
CA SER A 101 5.92 4.51 -12.35
C SER A 101 4.69 5.43 -12.42
N THR A 102 3.73 5.11 -13.29
CA THR A 102 2.48 5.84 -13.46
C THR A 102 1.30 4.90 -13.56
N VAL A 103 0.13 5.36 -13.09
CA VAL A 103 -1.13 4.65 -13.17
C VAL A 103 -2.23 5.61 -13.63
N ASP A 104 -2.98 5.21 -14.66
CA ASP A 104 -4.07 6.02 -15.17
C ASP A 104 -5.38 5.75 -14.44
N ILE A 105 -6.11 6.82 -14.13
CA ILE A 105 -7.47 6.80 -13.59
C ILE A 105 -8.36 7.56 -14.57
N PRO A 106 -9.11 6.84 -15.43
CA PRO A 106 -9.98 7.49 -16.41
C PRO A 106 -11.11 8.30 -15.77
N ALA A 107 -11.55 9.34 -16.48
CA ALA A 107 -12.75 10.08 -16.11
C ALA A 107 -13.94 9.13 -15.92
N GLY A 108 -14.78 9.44 -14.93
CA GLY A 108 -15.91 8.59 -14.53
C GLY A 108 -15.57 7.39 -13.66
N THR A 109 -14.27 7.09 -13.42
CA THR A 109 -13.85 6.04 -12.51
C THR A 109 -13.38 6.61 -11.17
N PHE A 110 -13.65 5.89 -10.08
CA PHE A 110 -13.27 6.31 -8.72
C PHE A 110 -12.04 5.57 -8.19
N SER A 111 -11.63 4.50 -8.86
CA SER A 111 -10.54 3.66 -8.40
C SER A 111 -9.81 2.98 -9.54
N THR A 112 -8.57 2.65 -9.28
CA THR A 112 -7.71 1.82 -10.14
C THR A 112 -6.87 0.90 -9.27
N LEU A 113 -6.13 0.00 -9.90
CA LEU A 113 -5.22 -0.93 -9.22
C LEU A 113 -3.80 -0.67 -9.67
N LEU A 114 -2.90 -0.50 -8.72
CA LEU A 114 -1.46 -0.54 -8.94
C LEU A 114 -1.01 -1.99 -8.81
N ASP A 115 -0.60 -2.60 -9.89
CA ASP A 115 -0.05 -3.95 -9.91
C ASP A 115 1.43 -3.90 -9.47
N ILE A 116 1.75 -4.60 -8.38
CA ILE A 116 3.11 -4.72 -7.84
C ILE A 116 3.52 -6.17 -7.94
N THR A 117 4.56 -6.45 -8.71
CA THR A 117 5.14 -7.77 -8.84
C THR A 117 6.30 -7.94 -7.86
N PHE A 118 6.31 -9.04 -7.11
CA PHE A 118 7.33 -9.38 -6.13
C PHE A 118 8.09 -10.63 -6.54
N ASN A 119 9.42 -10.57 -6.45
CA ASN A 119 10.31 -11.73 -6.46
C ASN A 119 10.82 -11.96 -5.04
N LEU A 120 10.30 -13.02 -4.39
CA LEU A 120 10.61 -13.33 -3.00
C LEU A 120 11.58 -14.51 -2.85
N ASP A 121 12.23 -14.95 -3.94
CA ASP A 121 13.18 -16.04 -3.89
C ASP A 121 14.35 -15.73 -2.95
N ASN A 122 14.65 -16.70 -2.07
CA ASN A 122 15.71 -16.59 -1.08
C ASN A 122 15.64 -15.34 -0.21
N ILE A 123 14.44 -14.78 -0.02
CA ILE A 123 14.26 -13.64 0.88
C ILE A 123 14.53 -14.06 2.33
N ASP A 124 15.22 -13.22 3.08
CA ASP A 124 15.44 -13.43 4.51
C ASP A 124 14.13 -13.20 5.28
N LEU A 125 13.52 -14.27 5.78
CA LEU A 125 12.25 -14.24 6.49
C LEU A 125 12.36 -13.66 7.92
N PHE A 126 13.57 -13.47 8.46
CA PHE A 126 13.76 -12.86 9.77
C PHE A 126 13.68 -11.33 9.71
N LYS A 127 13.91 -10.74 8.55
CA LYS A 127 13.80 -9.30 8.36
C LYS A 127 12.35 -8.87 8.15
N LYS A 128 12.03 -7.69 8.62
CA LYS A 128 10.70 -7.08 8.47
C LYS A 128 10.69 -6.20 7.22
N TRP A 129 10.53 -6.81 6.07
CA TRP A 129 10.57 -6.14 4.78
C TRP A 129 9.37 -5.22 4.55
N VAL A 130 9.63 -3.99 4.14
CA VAL A 130 8.61 -2.99 3.82
C VAL A 130 8.92 -2.38 2.46
N LEU A 131 7.91 -2.32 1.58
CA LEU A 131 7.95 -1.51 0.36
C LEU A 131 7.28 -0.17 0.66
N PRO A 132 8.07 0.92 0.77
CA PRO A 132 7.55 2.25 1.02
C PRO A 132 7.19 2.93 -0.30
N LEU A 133 5.93 3.29 -0.47
CA LEU A 133 5.42 3.97 -1.66
C LEU A 133 4.84 5.34 -1.31
N SER A 134 4.96 6.28 -2.23
CA SER A 134 4.28 7.58 -2.17
C SER A 134 3.64 7.92 -3.51
N ILE A 135 2.52 8.63 -3.45
CA ILE A 135 1.96 9.36 -4.58
C ILE A 135 2.79 10.64 -4.70
N ALA A 136 3.47 10.80 -5.85
CA ALA A 136 4.22 12.01 -6.10
C ALA A 136 3.27 13.19 -6.26
N ASP A 137 3.61 14.30 -5.64
CA ASP A 137 2.83 15.52 -5.66
C ASP A 137 3.68 16.65 -6.26
N ASP A 138 3.24 17.15 -7.40
CA ASP A 138 3.90 18.23 -8.13
C ASP A 138 2.85 19.16 -8.72
N PRO A 139 3.01 20.49 -8.60
CA PRO A 139 2.05 21.47 -9.13
C PRO A 139 1.76 21.37 -10.63
N SER A 140 2.62 20.71 -11.39
CA SER A 140 2.42 20.45 -12.82
C SER A 140 1.47 19.28 -13.12
N TYR A 141 1.15 18.47 -12.12
CA TYR A 141 0.29 17.30 -12.30
C TYR A 141 -1.19 17.71 -12.34
N ASN A 142 -1.99 16.90 -13.01
CA ASN A 142 -3.44 17.12 -13.10
C ASN A 142 -4.22 16.50 -11.94
N TYR A 143 -3.55 16.18 -10.84
CA TYR A 143 -4.11 15.62 -9.61
C TYR A 143 -3.33 16.18 -8.40
N GLU A 144 -3.91 15.98 -7.23
CA GLU A 144 -3.27 16.24 -5.94
C GLU A 144 -3.29 14.98 -5.10
N GLY A 145 -2.18 14.69 -4.43
CA GLY A 145 -2.10 13.64 -3.42
C GLY A 145 -2.88 14.04 -2.17
N HIS A 146 -3.48 13.07 -1.47
CA HIS A 146 -4.25 13.38 -0.28
C HIS A 146 -3.35 14.02 0.81
N PRO A 147 -3.74 15.17 1.41
CA PRO A 147 -2.88 15.92 2.34
C PRO A 147 -2.58 15.14 3.62
N ARG A 148 -3.40 14.16 3.98
CA ARG A 148 -3.10 13.26 5.10
C ARG A 148 -2.08 12.22 4.66
N LYS A 149 -0.92 12.24 5.31
CA LYS A 149 0.22 11.36 5.08
C LYS A 149 -0.15 9.87 4.89
N ASN A 150 -1.05 9.35 5.70
CA ASN A 150 -1.46 7.93 5.68
C ASN A 150 -2.28 7.53 4.43
N TYR A 151 -2.66 8.48 3.59
CA TYR A 151 -3.39 8.21 2.35
C TYR A 151 -2.52 8.41 1.12
N ALA A 152 -1.63 9.42 1.13
CA ALA A 152 -0.69 9.64 0.03
C ALA A 152 0.53 8.72 0.08
N LYS A 153 0.75 8.04 1.23
CA LYS A 153 1.91 7.15 1.46
C LYS A 153 1.45 5.79 1.94
N ALA A 154 2.08 4.73 1.43
CA ALA A 154 1.80 3.35 1.79
C ALA A 154 3.08 2.63 2.19
N LEU A 155 3.19 2.23 3.44
CA LEU A 155 4.28 1.40 3.94
C LEU A 155 3.81 -0.06 3.97
N LEU A 156 4.04 -0.77 2.86
CA LEU A 156 3.55 -2.14 2.67
C LEU A 156 4.53 -3.14 3.28
N ARG A 157 4.17 -3.71 4.43
CA ARG A 157 4.96 -4.79 5.04
C ARG A 157 4.66 -6.10 4.32
N VAL A 158 5.67 -6.65 3.67
CA VAL A 158 5.55 -7.87 2.87
C VAL A 158 5.63 -9.09 3.77
N LEU A 159 4.56 -9.87 3.82
CA LEU A 159 4.46 -11.13 4.55
C LEU A 159 4.32 -12.29 3.55
N PRO A 160 5.42 -13.00 3.26
CA PRO A 160 5.34 -14.17 2.41
C PRO A 160 4.50 -15.26 3.05
N PHE A 161 3.63 -15.89 2.28
CA PHE A 161 2.85 -17.04 2.73
C PHE A 161 2.78 -18.14 1.68
N ASN A 162 2.53 -19.35 2.09
CA ASN A 162 2.25 -20.50 1.23
C ASN A 162 1.07 -21.30 1.79
N ASP A 163 0.73 -22.41 1.16
CA ASP A 163 -0.41 -23.25 1.57
C ASP A 163 -0.24 -23.87 2.96
N TYR A 164 0.97 -23.87 3.49
CA TYR A 164 1.27 -24.37 4.84
C TYR A 164 1.39 -23.26 5.88
N SER A 165 1.22 -22.01 5.50
CA SER A 165 1.24 -20.87 6.43
C SER A 165 -0.06 -20.82 7.22
N GLY A 166 0.05 -20.76 8.54
CA GLY A 166 -1.14 -20.70 9.40
C GLY A 166 -0.80 -20.81 10.88
N THR A 167 -1.84 -20.81 11.69
CA THR A 167 -1.72 -21.09 13.12
C THR A 167 -2.02 -22.57 13.35
N TYR A 168 -1.08 -23.28 13.95
CA TYR A 168 -1.16 -24.71 14.22
C TYR A 168 -1.25 -24.97 15.71
N SER A 169 -2.02 -26.00 16.09
CA SER A 169 -1.99 -26.51 17.46
C SER A 169 -0.68 -27.26 17.70
N THR A 170 -0.02 -26.96 18.81
CA THR A 170 1.24 -27.63 19.20
C THR A 170 1.04 -28.85 20.07
N THR A 171 -0.20 -29.21 20.42
CA THR A 171 -0.51 -30.32 21.35
C THR A 171 -0.08 -31.70 20.85
N ALA A 172 0.09 -31.87 19.52
CA ALA A 172 0.57 -33.10 18.90
C ALA A 172 1.78 -32.87 18.01
N MET A 173 2.51 -31.77 18.20
CA MET A 173 3.68 -31.41 17.38
C MET A 173 4.96 -31.89 18.04
N GLN A 174 5.80 -32.57 17.27
CA GLN A 174 7.19 -32.82 17.59
C GLN A 174 8.07 -31.92 16.75
N VAL A 175 8.89 -31.10 17.38
CA VAL A 175 9.81 -30.19 16.70
C VAL A 175 11.22 -30.78 16.79
N TYR A 176 11.80 -31.08 15.64
CA TYR A 176 13.20 -31.50 15.54
C TYR A 176 14.05 -30.33 15.09
N ILE A 177 14.98 -29.90 15.93
CA ILE A 177 15.95 -28.88 15.57
C ILE A 177 17.15 -29.58 14.97
N LYS A 178 17.38 -29.38 13.70
CA LYS A 178 18.57 -29.92 13.02
C LYS A 178 19.73 -28.94 13.12
N ASN A 179 20.90 -29.46 13.38
CA ASN A 179 22.15 -28.71 13.28
C ASN A 179 22.44 -28.36 11.80
N ARG A 180 23.38 -27.47 11.57
CA ARG A 180 23.76 -27.03 10.21
C ARG A 180 24.26 -28.16 9.32
N ASP A 181 24.75 -29.24 9.91
CA ASP A 181 25.19 -30.48 9.25
C ASP A 181 24.05 -31.50 8.99
N GLY A 182 22.83 -31.16 9.41
CA GLY A 182 21.63 -32.00 9.23
C GLY A 182 21.41 -33.04 10.34
N SER A 183 22.27 -33.11 11.38
CA SER A 183 22.07 -33.93 12.58
C SER A 183 20.95 -33.33 13.47
N ILE A 184 20.31 -34.21 14.28
CA ILE A 184 19.27 -33.81 15.26
C ILE A 184 19.91 -33.64 16.63
#